data_4ca16cedb46aee4d9c9ee84de64e38cf
#
_entry.id   4ca16cedb46aee4d9c9ee84de64e38cf
#
_cell.length_a   1.000
_cell.length_b   1.000
_cell.length_c   1.000
_cell.angle_alpha   90.00
_cell.angle_beta   90.00
_cell.angle_gamma   90.00
#
_symmetry.space_group_name_H-M   'P 1'
#
loop_
_entity.id
_entity.type
_entity.pdbx_description
1 polymer ?
#
loop_
_entity_poly.entity_id
_entity_poly.type
_entity_poly.pdbx_seq_one_letter_code
_entity_poly.pdbx_strand_id
1 'polypeptide(L)'
;MTFDLATLDTAKVAEEGAELRVAHPTTGEDLGIKITLIGTDSKTFRDISKSRATASLKKKSREIDLDQNESDSVELLAKCTKGWSGITESGKEVPFSYENAVKLYTKYLWLREQIDRFMADRSNFLPNA
;
A
#
# COMPACT_ATOMS: atom_id res chain seq x y z
N MET A 1 -29.41 -22.94 -0.75
CA MET A 1 -28.70 -21.92 -1.52
C MET A 1 -27.19 -22.14 -1.42
N THR A 2 -26.55 -22.42 -2.54
CA THR A 2 -25.09 -22.60 -2.56
C THR A 2 -24.42 -21.26 -2.83
N PHE A 3 -23.37 -20.98 -2.11
CA PHE A 3 -22.58 -19.77 -2.28
C PHE A 3 -21.43 -20.01 -3.27
N ASP A 4 -21.32 -19.15 -4.26
CA ASP A 4 -20.23 -19.26 -5.25
C ASP A 4 -19.01 -18.49 -4.79
N LEU A 5 -17.94 -19.22 -4.44
CA LEU A 5 -16.67 -18.62 -3.98
C LEU A 5 -16.01 -17.74 -5.03
N ALA A 6 -16.31 -17.95 -6.31
CA ALA A 6 -15.75 -17.12 -7.37
C ALA A 6 -16.16 -15.64 -7.23
N THR A 7 -17.27 -15.36 -6.54
CA THR A 7 -17.70 -13.97 -6.29
C THR A 7 -16.83 -13.28 -5.24
N LEU A 8 -16.03 -14.04 -4.51
CA LEU A 8 -15.12 -13.53 -3.48
C LEU A 8 -13.66 -13.79 -3.83
N ASP A 9 -13.32 -13.65 -5.10
CA ASP A 9 -11.92 -13.76 -5.53
C ASP A 9 -11.18 -12.46 -5.16
N THR A 10 -10.73 -12.41 -3.92
CA THR A 10 -10.07 -11.22 -3.37
C THR A 10 -8.70 -10.98 -3.99
N ALA A 11 -8.02 -12.03 -4.47
CA ALA A 11 -6.72 -11.88 -5.13
C ALA A 11 -6.85 -11.09 -6.44
N LYS A 12 -7.88 -11.38 -7.23
CA LYS A 12 -8.11 -10.71 -8.50
C LYS A 12 -8.45 -9.23 -8.31
N VAL A 13 -9.40 -8.92 -7.43
CA VAL A 13 -9.81 -7.53 -7.20
C VAL A 13 -8.71 -6.72 -6.50
N ALA A 14 -7.92 -7.36 -5.63
CA ALA A 14 -6.77 -6.71 -5.01
C ALA A 14 -5.72 -6.33 -6.05
N GLU A 15 -5.49 -7.17 -7.06
CA GLU A 15 -4.53 -6.88 -8.13
C GLU A 15 -5.03 -5.77 -9.06
N GLU A 16 -6.33 -5.70 -9.30
CA GLU A 16 -6.93 -4.60 -10.07
C GLU A 16 -6.76 -3.25 -9.37
N GLY A 17 -6.76 -3.25 -8.05
CA GLY A 17 -6.53 -2.06 -7.25
C GLY A 17 -7.78 -1.31 -6.87
N ALA A 18 -7.61 -0.37 -5.95
CA ALA A 18 -8.67 0.52 -5.49
C ALA A 18 -8.09 1.88 -5.13
N GLU A 19 -8.95 2.89 -5.14
CA GLU A 19 -8.56 4.26 -4.88
C GLU A 19 -8.75 4.62 -3.40
N LEU A 20 -7.66 5.00 -2.75
CA LEU A 20 -7.69 5.54 -1.39
C LEU A 20 -7.87 7.05 -1.46
N ARG A 21 -8.87 7.57 -0.77
CA ARG A 21 -9.02 9.01 -0.54
C ARG A 21 -8.34 9.32 0.79
N VAL A 22 -7.25 10.07 0.74
CA VAL A 22 -6.45 10.34 1.93
C VAL A 22 -7.18 11.32 2.84
N ALA A 23 -7.27 10.95 4.12
CA ALA A 23 -7.94 11.78 5.12
C ALA A 23 -6.93 12.51 5.99
N HIS A 24 -7.31 13.69 6.47
CA HIS A 24 -6.49 14.44 7.42
C HIS A 24 -6.25 13.57 8.68
N PRO A 25 -5.01 13.47 9.16
CA PRO A 25 -4.68 12.54 10.25
C PRO A 25 -5.39 12.83 11.57
N THR A 26 -5.86 14.04 11.77
CA THR A 26 -6.54 14.45 13.00
C THR A 26 -8.03 14.66 12.83
N THR A 27 -8.43 15.38 11.77
CA THR A 27 -9.83 15.76 11.56
C THR A 27 -10.62 14.74 10.76
N GLY A 28 -9.95 13.90 9.98
CA GLY A 28 -10.60 12.94 9.10
C GLY A 28 -11.17 13.53 7.81
N GLU A 29 -10.95 14.83 7.57
CA GLU A 29 -11.44 15.47 6.34
C GLU A 29 -10.70 14.96 5.11
N ASP A 30 -11.41 14.85 3.99
CA ASP A 30 -10.84 14.47 2.70
C ASP A 30 -9.90 15.58 2.24
N LEU A 31 -8.64 15.22 1.98
CA LEU A 31 -7.60 16.17 1.56
C LEU A 31 -7.58 16.41 0.06
N GLY A 32 -8.44 15.72 -0.70
CA GLY A 32 -8.41 15.80 -2.16
C GLY A 32 -7.29 15.00 -2.80
N ILE A 33 -6.62 14.17 -2.02
CA ILE A 33 -5.53 13.30 -2.50
C ILE A 33 -6.10 11.91 -2.76
N LYS A 34 -5.84 11.38 -3.95
CA LYS A 34 -6.29 10.05 -4.35
C LYS A 34 -5.09 9.19 -4.71
N ILE A 35 -4.98 8.04 -4.09
CA ILE A 35 -3.87 7.10 -4.35
C ILE A 35 -4.47 5.76 -4.74
N THR A 36 -4.08 5.24 -5.90
CA THR A 36 -4.53 3.92 -6.38
C THR A 36 -3.54 2.87 -5.91
N LEU A 37 -4.05 1.89 -5.17
CA LEU A 37 -3.24 0.87 -4.51
C LEU A 37 -3.76 -0.53 -4.84
N ILE A 38 -2.85 -1.50 -4.89
CA ILE A 38 -3.24 -2.91 -4.91
C ILE A 38 -3.31 -3.43 -3.46
N GLY A 39 -4.11 -4.46 -3.24
CA GLY A 39 -4.34 -4.97 -1.88
C GLY A 39 -3.34 -6.05 -1.47
N THR A 40 -3.38 -6.40 -0.18
CA THR A 40 -2.49 -7.42 0.39
C THR A 40 -2.78 -8.83 -0.13
N ASP A 41 -3.98 -9.08 -0.67
CA ASP A 41 -4.31 -10.37 -1.29
C ASP A 41 -3.79 -10.47 -2.72
N SER A 42 -3.25 -9.38 -3.30
CA SER A 42 -2.77 -9.39 -4.67
C SER A 42 -1.55 -10.31 -4.85
N LYS A 43 -1.42 -10.85 -6.06
CA LYS A 43 -0.25 -11.67 -6.40
C LYS A 43 1.03 -10.86 -6.25
N THR A 44 1.03 -9.61 -6.71
CA THR A 44 2.19 -8.72 -6.63
C THR A 44 2.64 -8.53 -5.18
N PHE A 45 1.73 -8.21 -4.27
CA PHE A 45 2.05 -8.05 -2.86
C PHE A 45 2.62 -9.34 -2.27
N ARG A 46 1.97 -10.49 -2.54
CA ARG A 46 2.41 -11.78 -2.00
C ARG A 46 3.78 -12.18 -2.54
N ASP A 47 4.05 -11.95 -3.82
CA ASP A 47 5.34 -12.29 -4.43
C ASP A 47 6.47 -11.45 -3.83
N ILE A 48 6.26 -10.15 -3.62
CA ILE A 48 7.25 -9.28 -2.97
C ILE A 48 7.51 -9.74 -1.54
N SER A 49 6.45 -10.03 -0.79
CA SER A 49 6.56 -10.47 0.60
C SER A 49 7.32 -11.79 0.73
N LYS A 50 7.05 -12.74 -0.17
CA LYS A 50 7.77 -14.03 -0.19
C LYS A 50 9.25 -13.84 -0.52
N SER A 51 9.55 -12.99 -1.48
CA SER A 51 10.93 -12.69 -1.87
C SER A 51 11.72 -12.11 -0.70
N ARG A 52 11.10 -11.19 0.05
CA ARG A 52 11.72 -10.56 1.22
C ARG A 52 11.90 -11.56 2.37
N ALA A 53 10.91 -12.42 2.61
CA ALA A 53 11.01 -13.46 3.63
C ALA A 53 12.16 -14.43 3.32
N THR A 54 12.30 -14.84 2.06
CA THR A 54 13.39 -15.70 1.61
C THR A 54 14.75 -15.03 1.82
N ALA A 55 14.88 -13.76 1.46
CA ALA A 55 16.10 -12.99 1.65
C ALA A 55 16.47 -12.87 3.13
N SER A 56 15.47 -12.66 3.99
CA SER A 56 15.66 -12.56 5.44
C SER A 56 16.15 -13.89 6.03
N LEU A 57 15.61 -15.02 5.57
CA LEU A 57 16.03 -16.34 6.02
C LEU A 57 17.47 -16.68 5.62
N LYS A 58 17.94 -16.15 4.50
CA LYS A 58 19.32 -16.34 4.03
C LYS A 58 20.33 -15.53 4.81
N LYS A 59 19.89 -14.45 5.47
CA LYS A 59 20.76 -13.66 6.34
C LYS A 59 20.91 -14.38 7.67
N LYS A 60 22.14 -14.73 8.02
CA LYS A 60 22.43 -15.42 9.28
C LYS A 60 22.41 -14.49 10.50
N SER A 61 22.12 -13.22 10.32
CA SER A 61 22.04 -12.26 11.41
C SER A 61 20.72 -12.41 12.16
N ARG A 62 20.82 -12.55 13.48
CA ARG A 62 19.68 -12.58 14.38
C ARG A 62 19.30 -11.19 14.87
N GLU A 63 20.05 -10.16 14.46
CA GLU A 63 19.77 -8.79 14.84
C GLU A 63 18.61 -8.23 14.02
N ILE A 64 17.66 -7.62 14.71
CA ILE A 64 16.57 -6.90 14.07
C ILE A 64 17.09 -5.52 13.68
N ASP A 65 17.19 -5.27 12.39
CA ASP A 65 17.52 -3.96 11.87
C ASP A 65 16.23 -3.19 11.62
N LEU A 66 15.86 -2.32 12.56
CA LEU A 66 14.62 -1.54 12.49
C LEU A 66 14.62 -0.57 11.31
N ASP A 67 15.76 0.00 10.98
CA ASP A 67 15.88 0.92 9.84
C ASP A 67 15.66 0.17 8.52
N GLN A 68 16.22 -1.03 8.40
CA GLN A 68 16.03 -1.85 7.22
C GLN A 68 14.59 -2.33 7.10
N ASN A 69 13.96 -2.72 8.20
CA ASN A 69 12.54 -3.12 8.21
C ASN A 69 11.63 -1.97 7.79
N GLU A 70 11.89 -0.76 8.24
CA GLU A 70 11.13 0.42 7.83
C GLU A 70 11.32 0.69 6.34
N SER A 71 12.56 0.65 5.85
CA SER A 71 12.87 0.84 4.44
C SER A 71 12.18 -0.21 3.56
N ASP A 72 12.19 -1.47 3.98
CA ASP A 72 11.53 -2.56 3.26
C ASP A 72 10.02 -2.36 3.21
N SER A 73 9.41 -1.92 4.31
CA SER A 73 7.98 -1.64 4.36
C SER A 73 7.59 -0.50 3.43
N VAL A 74 8.37 0.58 3.44
CA VAL A 74 8.15 1.73 2.55
C VAL A 74 8.26 1.32 1.09
N GLU A 75 9.28 0.56 0.74
CA GLU A 75 9.48 0.07 -0.63
C GLU A 75 8.33 -0.83 -1.08
N LEU A 76 7.85 -1.70 -0.19
CA LEU A 76 6.73 -2.58 -0.49
C LEU A 76 5.49 -1.77 -0.83
N LEU A 77 5.15 -0.78 0.00
CA LEU A 77 4.00 0.08 -0.23
C LEU A 77 4.15 0.89 -1.52
N ALA A 78 5.35 1.39 -1.80
CA ALA A 78 5.62 2.14 -3.02
C ALA A 78 5.44 1.28 -4.27
N LYS A 79 5.90 0.03 -4.24
CA LYS A 79 5.72 -0.92 -5.35
C LYS A 79 4.25 -1.30 -5.56
N CYS A 80 3.45 -1.22 -4.51
CA CYS A 80 2.02 -1.52 -4.57
C CYS A 80 1.17 -0.30 -4.95
N THR A 81 1.78 0.84 -5.15
CA THR A 81 1.09 2.06 -5.60
C THR A 81 1.07 2.11 -7.12
N LYS A 82 -0.12 2.23 -7.71
CA LYS A 82 -0.30 2.30 -9.16
C LYS A 82 -0.24 3.74 -9.69
N GLY A 83 -0.62 4.70 -8.86
CA GLY A 83 -0.61 6.11 -9.22
C GLY A 83 -1.29 6.96 -8.17
N TRP A 84 -1.20 8.28 -8.32
CA TRP A 84 -1.93 9.20 -7.45
C TRP A 84 -2.23 10.52 -8.16
N SER A 85 -3.08 11.33 -7.51
CA SER A 85 -3.39 12.68 -7.94
C SER A 85 -3.61 13.57 -6.72
N GLY A 86 -3.43 14.86 -6.89
CA GLY A 86 -3.73 15.85 -5.86
C GLY A 86 -2.68 16.01 -4.77
N ILE A 87 -1.49 15.45 -4.94
CA ILE A 87 -0.41 15.60 -3.96
C ILE A 87 0.41 16.83 -4.28
N THR A 88 0.50 17.73 -3.29
CA THR A 88 1.33 18.94 -3.34
C THR A 88 2.19 18.97 -2.07
N GLU A 89 3.45 19.31 -2.22
CA GLU A 89 4.37 19.48 -1.09
C GLU A 89 5.11 20.80 -1.25
N SER A 90 5.04 21.64 -0.22
CA SER A 90 5.69 22.98 -0.21
C SER A 90 5.31 23.83 -1.42
N GLY A 91 4.03 23.78 -1.82
CA GLY A 91 3.48 24.57 -2.92
C GLY A 91 3.75 24.01 -4.31
N LYS A 92 4.40 22.86 -4.42
CA LYS A 92 4.71 22.22 -5.70
C LYS A 92 3.99 20.89 -5.83
N GLU A 93 3.41 20.64 -7.00
CA GLU A 93 2.81 19.36 -7.32
C GLU A 93 3.88 18.27 -7.33
N VAL A 94 3.57 17.13 -6.70
CA VAL A 94 4.44 15.96 -6.67
C VAL A 94 3.87 14.92 -7.63
N PRO A 95 4.47 14.72 -8.80
CA PRO A 95 3.99 13.71 -9.73
C PRO A 95 4.28 12.31 -9.19
N PHE A 96 3.46 11.35 -9.62
CA PHE A 96 3.67 9.96 -9.20
C PHE A 96 4.94 9.40 -9.82
N SER A 97 5.78 8.81 -8.98
CA SER A 97 6.89 7.94 -9.36
C SER A 97 7.21 7.05 -8.18
N TYR A 98 7.88 5.94 -8.44
CA TYR A 98 8.33 5.05 -7.37
C TYR A 98 9.22 5.81 -6.36
N GLU A 99 10.15 6.61 -6.88
CA GLU A 99 11.06 7.38 -6.04
C GLU A 99 10.33 8.39 -5.16
N ASN A 100 9.35 9.09 -5.71
CA ASN A 100 8.55 10.03 -4.95
C ASN A 100 7.68 9.33 -3.92
N ALA A 101 7.15 8.14 -4.25
CA ALA A 101 6.39 7.35 -3.30
C ALA A 101 7.25 6.94 -2.10
N VAL A 102 8.47 6.46 -2.34
CA VAL A 102 9.41 6.12 -1.27
C VAL A 102 9.69 7.32 -0.38
N LYS A 103 9.95 8.48 -0.98
CA LYS A 103 10.22 9.70 -0.21
C LYS A 103 9.05 10.12 0.66
N LEU A 104 7.85 10.16 0.10
CA LEU A 104 6.65 10.59 0.84
C LEU A 104 6.28 9.59 1.93
N TYR A 105 6.35 8.31 1.66
CA TYR A 105 5.99 7.27 2.62
C TYR A 105 7.01 7.17 3.77
N THR A 106 8.25 7.52 3.50
CA THR A 106 9.28 7.60 4.54
C THR A 106 9.05 8.83 5.44
N LYS A 107 8.70 9.96 4.85
CA LYS A 107 8.56 11.22 5.55
C LYS A 107 7.26 11.34 6.36
N TYR A 108 6.15 10.88 5.79
CA TYR A 108 4.82 11.04 6.36
C TYR A 108 4.30 9.73 6.93
N LEU A 109 4.59 9.47 8.20
CA LEU A 109 4.19 8.23 8.88
C LEU A 109 2.69 8.01 8.87
N TRP A 110 1.90 9.08 9.11
CA TRP A 110 0.44 8.99 9.12
C TRP A 110 -0.13 8.58 7.76
N LEU A 111 0.50 9.03 6.68
CA LEU A 111 0.10 8.64 5.31
C LEU A 111 0.38 7.17 5.07
N ARG A 112 1.58 6.72 5.43
CA ARG A 112 1.97 5.32 5.31
C ARG A 112 1.01 4.40 6.08
N GLU A 113 0.61 4.80 7.28
CA GLU A 113 -0.32 4.03 8.10
C GLU A 113 -1.70 3.93 7.44
N GLN A 114 -2.21 4.99 6.84
CA GLN A 114 -3.47 4.97 6.12
C GLN A 114 -3.41 4.01 4.93
N ILE A 115 -2.31 4.07 4.18
CA ILE A 115 -2.09 3.20 3.03
C ILE A 115 -2.07 1.74 3.46
N ASP A 116 -1.34 1.43 4.52
CA ASP A 116 -1.21 0.07 5.03
C ASP A 116 -2.57 -0.49 5.46
N ARG A 117 -3.34 0.27 6.21
CA ARG A 117 -4.68 -0.13 6.63
C ARG A 117 -5.63 -0.32 5.46
N PHE A 118 -5.56 0.58 4.48
CA PHE A 118 -6.40 0.50 3.29
C PHE A 118 -6.12 -0.78 2.50
N MET A 119 -4.85 -1.10 2.29
CA MET A 119 -4.43 -2.29 1.55
C MET A 119 -4.83 -3.58 2.24
N ALA A 120 -4.84 -3.59 3.56
CA ALA A 120 -5.19 -4.77 4.35
C ALA A 120 -6.71 -5.01 4.46
N ASP A 121 -7.51 -4.02 4.15
CA ASP A 121 -8.98 -4.11 4.25
C ASP A 121 -9.56 -4.59 2.93
N ARG A 122 -9.97 -5.85 2.91
CA ARG A 122 -10.55 -6.47 1.70
C ARG A 122 -11.80 -5.78 1.19
N SER A 123 -12.56 -5.13 2.09
CA SER A 123 -13.79 -4.45 1.69
C SER A 123 -13.54 -3.28 0.74
N ASN A 124 -12.32 -2.73 0.73
CA ASN A 124 -11.94 -1.66 -0.18
C ASN A 124 -11.81 -2.13 -1.63
N PHE A 125 -11.63 -3.44 -1.83
CA PHE A 125 -11.36 -4.02 -3.14
C PHE A 125 -12.53 -4.83 -3.69
N LEU A 126 -13.38 -5.36 -2.82
CA LEU A 126 -14.55 -6.11 -3.24
C LEU A 126 -15.64 -5.15 -3.68
N PRO A 127 -16.35 -5.47 -4.79
CA PRO A 127 -17.46 -4.63 -5.20
C PRO A 127 -18.57 -4.65 -4.16
N ASN A 128 -19.16 -3.49 -3.91
CA ASN A 128 -20.32 -3.41 -3.05
C ASN A 128 -21.51 -4.03 -3.78
N ALA A 129 -22.10 -5.02 -3.13
CA ALA A 129 -23.30 -5.68 -3.64
C ALA A 129 -24.50 -4.73 -3.54
#